data_9b5b827f3188469abb49143dcfefaff2
#
_entry.id   9b5b827f3188469abb49143dcfefaff2
#
_cell.length_a   1.000
_cell.length_b   1.000
_cell.length_c   1.000
_cell.angle_alpha   90.00
_cell.angle_beta   90.00
_cell.angle_gamma   90.00
#
_symmetry.space_group_name_H-M   'P 1'
#
loop_
_entity.id
_entity.type
_entity.pdbx_description
1 polymer ?
#
loop_
_entity_poly.entity_id
_entity_poly.type
_entity_poly.pdbx_seq_one_letter_code
_entity_poly.pdbx_strand_id
1 'polypeptide(L)'
;MEVKYQVRYLEEVINKHIPSLSTKAKALIKKVIEERLMIDPIGFGKPLRYSLKGHRRLRVSDYRIVYRIEPKIKTIFIVAIKHRKDIYKDNCSY
;
A
#
# COMPACT_ATOMS: atom_id res chain seq x y z
N MET A 1 -15.40 -17.62 9.83
CA MET A 1 -13.96 -17.56 10.10
C MET A 1 -13.29 -16.61 9.13
N GLU A 2 -12.62 -15.60 9.65
CA GLU A 2 -11.98 -14.62 8.79
C GLU A 2 -10.71 -15.17 8.16
N VAL A 3 -10.60 -14.96 6.86
CA VAL A 3 -9.41 -15.34 6.12
C VAL A 3 -8.56 -14.07 5.94
N LYS A 4 -7.42 -14.03 6.61
CA LYS A 4 -6.52 -12.90 6.48
C LYS A 4 -5.68 -13.04 5.23
N TYR A 5 -5.45 -11.92 4.57
CA TYR A 5 -4.55 -11.86 3.43
C TYR A 5 -3.11 -11.82 3.92
N GLN A 6 -2.22 -12.43 3.17
CA GLN A 6 -0.80 -12.27 3.41
C GLN A 6 -0.32 -10.99 2.74
N VAL A 7 0.74 -10.42 3.26
CA VAL A 7 1.30 -9.19 2.70
C VAL A 7 2.73 -9.46 2.25
N ARG A 8 3.02 -9.05 1.02
CA ARG A 8 4.37 -9.10 0.48
C ARG A 8 4.73 -7.72 -0.04
N TYR A 9 6.00 -7.40 0.03
CA TYR A 9 6.51 -6.10 -0.38
C TYR A 9 7.41 -6.28 -1.58
N LEU A 10 7.26 -5.41 -2.59
CA LEU A 10 8.18 -5.40 -3.71
C LEU A 10 9.56 -4.98 -3.20
N GLU A 11 10.60 -5.46 -3.89
CA GLU A 11 11.96 -5.18 -3.51
C GLU A 11 12.26 -3.68 -3.39
N GLU A 12 11.75 -2.89 -4.32
CA GLU A 12 11.94 -1.45 -4.28
C GLU A 12 11.33 -0.82 -3.03
N VAL A 13 10.20 -1.33 -2.58
CA VAL A 13 9.55 -0.84 -1.37
C VAL A 13 10.43 -1.11 -0.16
N ILE A 14 10.98 -2.31 -0.07
CA ILE A 14 11.86 -2.70 1.04
C ILE A 14 13.15 -1.88 1.03
N ASN A 15 13.73 -1.68 -0.14
CA ASN A 15 15.05 -1.06 -0.25
C ASN A 15 15.03 0.45 -0.28
N LYS A 16 13.95 1.06 -0.76
CA LYS A 16 13.88 2.51 -0.94
C LYS A 16 12.76 3.18 -0.15
N HIS A 17 11.56 2.65 -0.23
CA HIS A 17 10.40 3.32 0.35
C HIS A 17 10.37 3.22 1.87
N ILE A 18 10.52 2.02 2.40
CA ILE A 18 10.48 1.81 3.85
C ILE A 18 11.64 2.51 4.57
N PRO A 19 12.90 2.41 4.09
CA PRO A 19 14.00 3.09 4.77
C PRO A 19 13.87 4.60 4.83
N SER A 20 13.13 5.21 3.90
CA SER A 20 12.94 6.66 3.90
C SER A 20 11.87 7.12 4.89
N LEU A 21 11.13 6.20 5.50
CA LEU A 21 10.09 6.54 6.47
C LEU A 21 10.70 6.76 7.85
N SER A 22 10.09 7.70 8.59
CA SER A 22 10.44 7.85 10.01
C SER A 22 9.98 6.63 10.78
N THR A 23 10.53 6.44 11.98
CA THR A 23 10.11 5.33 12.84
C THR A 23 8.61 5.38 13.12
N LYS A 24 8.09 6.58 13.35
CA LYS A 24 6.67 6.79 13.61
C LYS A 24 5.82 6.43 12.40
N ALA A 25 6.25 6.81 11.21
CA ALA A 25 5.52 6.49 9.97
C ALA A 25 5.54 5.00 9.70
N LYS A 26 6.67 4.33 9.92
CA LYS A 26 6.77 2.89 9.76
C LYS A 26 5.77 2.16 10.64
N ALA A 27 5.70 2.55 11.91
CA ALA A 27 4.77 1.92 12.86
C ALA A 27 3.32 2.14 12.45
N LEU A 28 2.97 3.35 12.02
CA LEU A 28 1.62 3.67 11.60
C LEU A 28 1.22 2.88 10.36
N ILE A 29 2.09 2.84 9.37
CA ILE A 29 1.79 2.15 8.12
C ILE A 29 1.66 0.65 8.36
N LYS A 30 2.55 0.07 9.15
CA LYS A 30 2.48 -1.34 9.50
C LYS A 30 1.16 -1.67 10.19
N LYS A 31 0.75 -0.83 11.14
CA LYS A 31 -0.50 -1.01 11.87
C LYS A 31 -1.70 -0.99 10.93
N VAL A 32 -1.74 -0.03 10.02
CA VAL A 32 -2.84 0.09 9.07
C VAL A 32 -2.90 -1.10 8.13
N ILE A 33 -1.75 -1.56 7.65
CA ILE A 33 -1.71 -2.73 6.77
C ILE A 33 -2.27 -3.94 7.51
N GLU A 34 -1.83 -4.17 8.74
CA GLU A 34 -2.27 -5.33 9.51
C GLU A 34 -3.73 -5.26 9.93
N GLU A 35 -4.20 -4.07 10.30
CA GLU A 35 -5.57 -3.91 10.80
C GLU A 35 -6.61 -3.74 9.70
N ARG A 36 -6.21 -3.27 8.54
CA ARG A 36 -7.16 -2.97 7.46
C ARG A 36 -6.92 -3.79 6.20
N LEU A 37 -5.74 -3.71 5.63
CA LEU A 37 -5.49 -4.36 4.35
C LEU A 37 -5.47 -5.87 4.44
N MET A 38 -4.93 -6.43 5.51
CA MET A 38 -4.90 -7.88 5.67
C MET A 38 -6.29 -8.46 5.93
N ILE A 39 -7.22 -7.64 6.38
CA ILE A 39 -8.57 -8.07 6.71
C ILE A 39 -9.51 -7.83 5.55
N ASP A 40 -9.51 -6.61 4.99
CA ASP A 40 -10.43 -6.25 3.91
C ASP A 40 -9.77 -5.28 2.92
N PRO A 41 -8.87 -5.80 2.07
CA PRO A 41 -8.15 -4.93 1.14
C PRO A 41 -9.06 -4.30 0.09
N ILE A 42 -10.21 -4.90 -0.18
CA ILE A 42 -11.15 -4.36 -1.15
C ILE A 42 -11.97 -3.23 -0.54
N GLY A 43 -12.40 -3.39 0.70
CA GLY A 43 -13.26 -2.42 1.36
C GLY A 43 -12.55 -1.15 1.78
N PHE A 44 -11.28 -1.24 2.16
CA PHE A 44 -10.56 -0.07 2.68
C PHE A 44 -9.86 0.76 1.61
N GLY A 45 -9.44 0.14 0.51
CA GLY A 45 -8.74 0.86 -0.54
C GLY A 45 -9.65 1.26 -1.68
N LYS A 46 -9.14 2.15 -2.54
CA LYS A 46 -9.85 2.59 -3.73
C LYS A 46 -9.08 2.20 -4.97
N PRO A 47 -9.77 1.79 -6.05
CA PRO A 47 -9.07 1.41 -7.28
C PRO A 47 -8.42 2.61 -7.95
N LEU A 48 -7.29 2.37 -8.58
CA LEU A 48 -6.60 3.35 -9.40
C LEU A 48 -7.01 3.19 -10.85
N ARG A 49 -6.85 4.26 -11.62
CA ARG A 49 -7.26 4.32 -13.03
C ARG A 49 -6.06 4.41 -13.95
N TYR A 50 -6.31 4.31 -15.25
CA TYR A 50 -5.34 4.48 -16.32
C TYR A 50 -4.24 3.43 -16.24
N SER A 51 -2.98 3.85 -16.30
CA SER A 51 -1.84 2.94 -16.35
C SER A 51 -1.69 2.05 -15.11
N LEU A 52 -2.35 2.40 -14.02
CA LEU A 52 -2.31 1.62 -12.79
C LEU A 52 -3.58 0.82 -12.56
N LYS A 53 -4.32 0.56 -13.62
CA LYS A 53 -5.52 -0.27 -13.55
C LYS A 53 -5.20 -1.62 -12.91
N GLY A 54 -6.04 -2.05 -11.99
CA GLY A 54 -5.79 -3.29 -11.25
C GLY A 54 -5.07 -3.06 -9.92
N HIS A 55 -4.55 -1.87 -9.70
CA HIS A 55 -3.95 -1.49 -8.42
C HIS A 55 -4.96 -0.71 -7.60
N ARG A 56 -4.71 -0.64 -6.31
CA ARG A 56 -5.54 0.09 -5.37
C ARG A 56 -4.67 0.94 -4.48
N ARG A 57 -5.28 1.94 -3.84
CA ARG A 57 -4.55 2.81 -2.92
C ARG A 57 -5.28 2.92 -1.61
N LEU A 58 -4.53 3.09 -0.53
CA LEU A 58 -5.06 3.41 0.78
C LEU A 58 -4.29 4.61 1.32
N ARG A 59 -5.03 5.63 1.72
CA ARG A 59 -4.44 6.83 2.29
C ARG A 59 -4.24 6.64 3.79
N VAL A 60 -3.02 6.92 4.26
CA VAL A 60 -2.66 6.82 5.68
C VAL A 60 -1.97 8.11 6.05
N SER A 61 -2.69 9.04 6.71
CA SER A 61 -2.17 10.36 7.04
C SER A 61 -1.67 11.06 5.77
N ASP A 62 -0.39 11.42 5.71
CA ASP A 62 0.20 12.06 4.52
C ASP A 62 0.82 11.07 3.56
N TYR A 63 0.60 9.78 3.78
CA TYR A 63 1.17 8.74 2.94
C TYR A 63 0.10 8.03 2.14
N ARG A 64 0.48 7.43 1.03
CA ARG A 64 -0.38 6.58 0.23
C ARG A 64 0.31 5.25 0.02
N ILE A 65 -0.44 4.19 0.27
CA ILE A 65 0.01 2.84 0.03
C ILE A 65 -0.65 2.37 -1.26
N VAL A 66 0.16 2.03 -2.25
CA VAL A 66 -0.33 1.45 -3.49
C VAL A 66 -0.10 -0.04 -3.42
N TYR A 67 -1.15 -0.80 -3.67
CA TYR A 67 -1.08 -2.24 -3.55
C TYR A 67 -1.91 -2.94 -4.62
N ARG A 68 -1.61 -4.21 -4.81
CA ARG A 68 -2.31 -5.06 -5.75
C ARG A 68 -2.77 -6.30 -5.01
N ILE A 69 -3.96 -6.78 -5.32
CA ILE A 69 -4.54 -7.96 -4.68
C ILE A 69 -4.45 -9.15 -5.62
N GLU A 70 -3.96 -10.28 -5.11
CA GLU A 70 -4.02 -11.55 -5.79
C GLU A 70 -4.97 -12.47 -5.04
N PRO A 71 -6.25 -12.49 -5.42
CA PRO A 71 -7.27 -13.22 -4.64
C PRO A 71 -7.04 -14.71 -4.57
N LYS A 72 -6.50 -15.30 -5.63
CA LYS A 72 -6.30 -16.74 -5.71
C LYS A 72 -5.35 -17.26 -4.64
N ILE A 73 -4.35 -16.46 -4.28
CA ILE A 73 -3.37 -16.85 -3.26
C ILE A 73 -3.55 -16.03 -1.99
N LYS A 74 -4.63 -15.25 -1.89
CA LYS A 74 -4.94 -14.43 -0.73
C LYS A 74 -3.76 -13.57 -0.30
N THR A 75 -3.13 -12.91 -1.26
CA THR A 75 -1.93 -12.11 -1.03
C THR A 75 -2.10 -10.71 -1.55
N ILE A 76 -1.56 -9.76 -0.80
CA ILE A 76 -1.51 -8.34 -1.17
C ILE A 76 -0.04 -8.01 -1.43
N PHE A 77 0.23 -7.41 -2.59
CA PHE A 77 1.57 -6.92 -2.91
C PHE A 77 1.61 -5.42 -2.72
N ILE A 78 2.46 -4.97 -1.83
CA ILE A 78 2.68 -3.53 -1.62
C ILE A 78 3.63 -3.06 -2.71
N VAL A 79 3.12 -2.21 -3.59
CA VAL A 79 3.84 -1.76 -4.78
C VAL A 79 4.59 -0.46 -4.53
N ALA A 80 4.03 0.41 -3.70
CA ALA A 80 4.66 1.68 -3.38
C ALA A 80 4.11 2.24 -2.08
N ILE A 81 4.96 2.96 -1.35
CA ILE A 81 4.58 3.75 -0.19
C ILE A 81 5.14 5.14 -0.45
N LYS A 82 4.26 6.10 -0.73
CA LYS A 82 4.66 7.44 -1.12
C LYS A 82 4.11 8.49 -0.18
N HIS A 83 4.92 9.48 0.15
CA HIS A 83 4.45 10.67 0.82
C HIS A 83 3.70 11.54 -0.20
N ARG A 84 2.70 12.30 0.26
CA ARG A 84 1.90 13.12 -0.67
C ARG A 84 2.75 14.09 -1.48
N LYS A 85 3.85 14.57 -0.90
CA LYS A 85 4.76 15.46 -1.61
C LYS A 85 5.48 14.77 -2.76
N ASP A 86 5.83 13.50 -2.58
CA ASP A 86 6.50 12.73 -3.62
C ASP A 86 5.58 12.48 -4.80
N ILE A 87 4.30 12.30 -4.53
CA ILE A 87 3.31 12.07 -5.58
C ILE A 87 3.21 13.29 -6.50
N TYR A 88 3.12 14.45 -5.90
CA TYR A 88 3.05 15.70 -6.69
C TYR A 88 4.34 15.99 -7.41
N LYS A 89 5.47 15.72 -6.76
CA LYS A 89 6.79 15.99 -7.31
C LYS A 89 7.09 15.14 -8.52
N ASP A 90 6.69 13.87 -8.48
CA ASP A 90 6.94 12.93 -9.56
C ASP A 90 5.89 13.02 -10.67
N ASN A 91 4.90 13.87 -10.50
CA ASN A 91 3.80 13.98 -11.43
C ASN A 91 3.14 12.63 -11.68
N CYS A 92 3.05 11.84 -10.63
CA CYS A 92 2.60 10.46 -10.67
C CYS A 92 1.11 10.36 -10.41
N SER A 93 0.48 9.32 -10.95
CA SER A 93 -0.96 9.10 -10.81
C SER A 93 -1.37 8.36 -9.54
N TYR A 94 -0.44 7.99 -8.74
CA TYR A 94 -0.73 7.22 -7.53
C TYR A 94 -1.79 7.85 -6.66
#